data_58175afe4ceceb473de0a231e19139ce
#
_entry.id   58175afe4ceceb473de0a231e19139ce
#
_cell.length_a   1.000
_cell.length_b   1.000
_cell.length_c   1.000
_cell.angle_alpha   90.00
_cell.angle_beta   90.00
_cell.angle_gamma   90.00
#
_symmetry.space_group_name_H-M   'P 1'
#
loop_
_entity.id
_entity.type
_entity.pdbx_description
1 polymer ?
#
loop_
_entity_poly.entity_id
_entity_poly.type
_entity_poly.pdbx_seq_one_letter_code
_entity_poly.pdbx_strand_id
1 'polypeptide(L)'
;NKELGKIDVLINAAGGNSPKATTADEFINGKNINDLSKTFFGLDIEGFKNVFDLNFMGTVLPTMVFAEDMLQRGGSVINISSMNSLRPLTKIPAYSAAKASINNLTQWLAVHFAQTNIRVNAIAPGFFKTKQNEYLLLDEQTKELTERGKKIIQNTPMGRFGEPEEILGTLFYLVSDMSKFVTGTVIPVDGGFNSYSGV
;
A
#
# COMPACT_ATOMS: atom_id res chain seq x y z
N ASN A 1 -10.77 5.51 25.20
CA ASN A 1 -9.69 6.32 25.80
C ASN A 1 -9.65 6.34 27.33
N LYS A 2 -10.72 5.90 28.01
CA LYS A 2 -10.69 5.85 29.48
C LYS A 2 -9.67 4.84 30.04
N GLU A 3 -9.39 3.78 29.29
CA GLU A 3 -8.48 2.70 29.71
C GLU A 3 -7.07 2.83 29.17
N LEU A 4 -6.89 3.31 27.94
CA LEU A 4 -5.60 3.32 27.22
C LEU A 4 -4.96 4.71 27.11
N GLY A 5 -5.66 5.76 27.55
CA GLY A 5 -5.18 7.13 27.44
C GLY A 5 -5.42 7.75 26.07
N LYS A 6 -4.64 8.76 25.74
CA LYS A 6 -4.79 9.58 24.53
C LYS A 6 -3.97 9.00 23.38
N ILE A 7 -4.44 9.25 22.15
CA ILE A 7 -3.78 8.79 20.93
C ILE A 7 -2.85 9.92 20.43
N ASP A 8 -1.58 9.60 20.23
CA ASP A 8 -0.57 10.51 19.66
C ASP A 8 -0.17 10.07 18.25
N VAL A 9 -0.32 8.77 17.95
CA VAL A 9 0.02 8.19 16.65
C VAL A 9 -1.08 7.24 16.21
N LEU A 10 -1.54 7.39 14.98
CA LEU A 10 -2.43 6.45 14.30
C LEU A 10 -1.73 5.85 13.10
N ILE A 11 -1.66 4.51 13.03
CA ILE A 11 -1.11 3.80 11.89
C ILE A 11 -2.22 2.99 11.23
N ASN A 12 -2.62 3.37 10.02
CA ASN A 12 -3.60 2.66 9.21
C ASN A 12 -2.90 1.64 8.33
N ALA A 13 -2.87 0.38 8.76
CA ALA A 13 -2.16 -0.70 8.09
C ALA A 13 -3.07 -1.83 7.57
N ALA A 14 -4.38 -1.71 7.75
CA ALA A 14 -5.32 -2.67 7.18
C ALA A 14 -5.26 -2.65 5.65
N GLY A 15 -5.25 -3.82 5.02
CA GLY A 15 -5.20 -3.89 3.56
C GLY A 15 -4.96 -5.30 3.04
N GLY A 16 -5.24 -5.48 1.77
CA GLY A 16 -5.06 -6.74 1.07
C GLY A 16 -5.71 -6.71 -0.32
N ASN A 17 -5.46 -7.76 -1.09
CA ASN A 17 -6.09 -7.98 -2.39
C ASN A 17 -7.07 -9.16 -2.33
N SER A 18 -7.88 -9.32 -3.36
CA SER A 18 -8.82 -10.42 -3.52
C SER A 18 -8.56 -11.18 -4.83
N PRO A 19 -8.54 -12.53 -4.82
CA PRO A 19 -8.49 -13.31 -6.06
C PRO A 19 -9.64 -12.99 -7.01
N LYS A 20 -10.83 -12.64 -6.49
CA LYS A 20 -12.01 -12.26 -7.29
C LYS A 20 -11.83 -10.92 -8.02
N ALA A 21 -10.93 -10.05 -7.54
CA ALA A 21 -10.57 -8.77 -8.17
C ALA A 21 -9.19 -8.83 -8.85
N THR A 22 -8.74 -10.03 -9.25
CA THR A 22 -7.45 -10.28 -9.88
C THR A 22 -7.65 -10.93 -11.24
N THR A 23 -7.08 -10.34 -12.31
CA THR A 23 -7.13 -10.97 -13.64
C THR A 23 -6.14 -12.13 -13.71
N ALA A 24 -6.47 -13.19 -14.44
CA ALA A 24 -5.51 -14.25 -14.74
C ALA A 24 -4.52 -13.82 -15.83
N ASP A 25 -5.00 -13.08 -16.82
CA ASP A 25 -4.21 -12.57 -17.94
C ASP A 25 -3.64 -11.18 -17.65
N GLU A 26 -2.42 -10.94 -18.09
CA GLU A 26 -1.78 -9.61 -17.98
C GLU A 26 -2.24 -8.64 -19.06
N PHE A 27 -2.51 -9.18 -20.27
CA PHE A 27 -2.84 -8.39 -21.45
C PHE A 27 -4.00 -9.03 -22.22
N ILE A 28 -4.82 -8.18 -22.86
CA ILE A 28 -5.77 -8.61 -23.88
C ILE A 28 -5.05 -8.60 -25.22
N ASN A 29 -5.09 -9.70 -25.95
CA ASN A 29 -4.44 -9.87 -27.24
C ASN A 29 -5.25 -10.86 -28.12
N GLY A 30 -4.76 -11.12 -29.34
CA GLY A 30 -5.47 -11.99 -30.29
C GLY A 30 -5.72 -13.44 -29.82
N LYS A 31 -5.02 -13.91 -28.77
CA LYS A 31 -5.23 -15.27 -28.24
C LYS A 31 -6.41 -15.37 -27.28
N ASN A 32 -6.73 -14.29 -26.57
CA ASN A 32 -7.78 -14.29 -25.54
C ASN A 32 -8.95 -13.33 -25.84
N ILE A 33 -8.96 -12.64 -26.99
CA ILE A 33 -10.00 -11.67 -27.37
C ILE A 33 -11.40 -12.32 -27.49
N ASN A 34 -11.47 -13.61 -27.74
CA ASN A 34 -12.73 -14.36 -27.86
C ASN A 34 -13.22 -14.95 -26.53
N ASP A 35 -12.40 -14.92 -25.48
CA ASP A 35 -12.76 -15.29 -24.11
C ASP A 35 -12.14 -14.31 -23.11
N LEU A 36 -12.94 -13.34 -22.70
CA LEU A 36 -12.51 -12.25 -21.81
C LEU A 36 -12.69 -12.58 -20.31
N SER A 37 -13.11 -13.79 -19.98
CA SER A 37 -13.39 -14.21 -18.59
C SER A 37 -12.18 -14.11 -17.64
N LYS A 38 -10.97 -14.19 -18.18
CA LYS A 38 -9.69 -14.08 -17.45
C LYS A 38 -9.08 -12.68 -17.43
N THR A 39 -9.77 -11.70 -18.02
CA THR A 39 -9.33 -10.31 -18.18
C THR A 39 -10.10 -9.37 -17.25
N PHE A 40 -9.97 -8.07 -17.46
CA PHE A 40 -10.74 -7.04 -16.74
C PHE A 40 -12.26 -7.27 -16.79
N PHE A 41 -12.78 -7.78 -17.91
CA PHE A 41 -14.21 -8.01 -18.12
C PHE A 41 -14.76 -9.20 -17.32
N GLY A 42 -13.91 -10.09 -16.82
CA GLY A 42 -14.30 -11.22 -15.97
C GLY A 42 -14.14 -10.96 -14.48
N LEU A 43 -13.79 -9.73 -14.05
CA LEU A 43 -13.65 -9.40 -12.64
C LEU A 43 -15.01 -9.37 -11.94
N ASP A 44 -15.03 -9.89 -10.72
CA ASP A 44 -16.20 -9.86 -9.84
C ASP A 44 -16.32 -8.48 -9.18
N ILE A 45 -17.48 -7.83 -9.34
CA ILE A 45 -17.73 -6.48 -8.83
C ILE A 45 -17.75 -6.45 -7.29
N GLU A 46 -18.29 -7.48 -6.64
CA GLU A 46 -18.26 -7.56 -5.18
C GLU A 46 -16.84 -7.79 -4.67
N GLY A 47 -16.03 -8.58 -5.37
CA GLY A 47 -14.61 -8.71 -5.09
C GLY A 47 -13.89 -7.38 -5.21
N PHE A 48 -14.24 -6.56 -6.20
CA PHE A 48 -13.68 -5.21 -6.39
C PHE A 48 -14.05 -4.28 -5.23
N LYS A 49 -15.33 -4.23 -4.83
CA LYS A 49 -15.82 -3.46 -3.69
C LYS A 49 -15.14 -3.87 -2.39
N ASN A 50 -15.04 -5.16 -2.11
CA ASN A 50 -14.39 -5.68 -0.91
C ASN A 50 -12.93 -5.24 -0.78
N VAL A 51 -12.19 -5.13 -1.91
CA VAL A 51 -10.83 -4.60 -1.91
C VAL A 51 -10.81 -3.12 -1.53
N PHE A 52 -11.76 -2.32 -2.03
CA PHE A 52 -11.90 -0.92 -1.65
C PHE A 52 -12.30 -0.76 -0.19
N ASP A 53 -13.26 -1.54 0.29
CA ASP A 53 -13.70 -1.48 1.68
C ASP A 53 -12.56 -1.83 2.64
N LEU A 54 -11.83 -2.90 2.37
CA LEU A 54 -10.71 -3.29 3.21
C LEU A 54 -9.58 -2.23 3.21
N ASN A 55 -9.19 -1.73 2.06
CA ASN A 55 -8.02 -0.85 1.95
C ASN A 55 -8.38 0.62 2.21
N PHE A 56 -9.37 1.15 1.48
CA PHE A 56 -9.71 2.57 1.54
C PHE A 56 -10.59 2.90 2.73
N MET A 57 -11.73 2.22 2.90
CA MET A 57 -12.60 2.44 4.07
C MET A 57 -11.91 1.99 5.36
N GLY A 58 -11.07 0.95 5.32
CA GLY A 58 -10.20 0.56 6.43
C GLY A 58 -9.16 1.60 6.83
N THR A 59 -8.91 2.62 5.99
CA THR A 59 -8.11 3.82 6.31
C THR A 59 -9.01 4.98 6.76
N VAL A 60 -10.12 5.22 6.06
CA VAL A 60 -11.04 6.33 6.32
C VAL A 60 -11.67 6.22 7.71
N LEU A 61 -12.29 5.08 8.02
CA LEU A 61 -13.06 4.92 9.25
C LEU A 61 -12.22 5.06 10.52
N PRO A 62 -11.07 4.39 10.67
CA PRO A 62 -10.21 4.61 11.84
C PRO A 62 -9.71 6.06 11.93
N THR A 63 -9.42 6.70 10.80
CA THR A 63 -8.98 8.10 10.80
C THR A 63 -10.09 9.02 11.30
N MET A 64 -11.34 8.84 10.86
CA MET A 64 -12.48 9.63 11.34
C MET A 64 -12.67 9.50 12.86
N VAL A 65 -12.53 8.28 13.38
CA VAL A 65 -12.77 8.01 14.80
C VAL A 65 -11.62 8.47 15.69
N PHE A 66 -10.37 8.15 15.29
CA PHE A 66 -9.22 8.33 16.18
C PHE A 66 -8.51 9.66 16.01
N ALA A 67 -8.55 10.28 14.81
CA ALA A 67 -7.93 11.58 14.62
C ALA A 67 -8.70 12.71 15.32
N GLU A 68 -10.00 12.54 15.59
CA GLU A 68 -10.80 13.48 16.41
C GLU A 68 -10.19 13.67 17.80
N ASP A 69 -9.70 12.60 18.40
CA ASP A 69 -9.05 12.61 19.72
C ASP A 69 -7.71 13.37 19.74
N MET A 70 -7.12 13.56 18.57
CA MET A 70 -5.82 14.24 18.41
C MET A 70 -5.95 15.76 18.17
N LEU A 71 -7.16 16.27 17.84
CA LEU A 71 -7.38 17.65 17.35
C LEU A 71 -6.82 18.75 18.26
N GLN A 72 -6.90 18.58 19.59
CA GLN A 72 -6.43 19.61 20.53
C GLN A 72 -4.95 19.53 20.88
N ARG A 73 -4.27 18.45 20.52
CA ARG A 73 -2.90 18.16 20.93
C ARG A 73 -1.92 18.01 19.78
N GLY A 74 -2.46 17.75 18.60
CA GLY A 74 -1.67 17.32 17.48
C GLY A 74 -1.34 15.83 17.52
N GLY A 75 -0.57 15.37 16.55
CA GLY A 75 -0.15 13.97 16.43
C GLY A 75 0.30 13.60 15.02
N SER A 76 0.46 12.31 14.79
CA SER A 76 0.90 11.79 13.49
C SER A 76 0.00 10.65 13.00
N VAL A 77 -0.55 10.80 11.80
CA VAL A 77 -1.29 9.74 11.10
C VAL A 77 -0.42 9.20 9.98
N ILE A 78 -0.19 7.89 9.98
CA ILE A 78 0.59 7.18 8.97
C ILE A 78 -0.31 6.20 8.25
N ASN A 79 -0.46 6.38 6.95
CA ASN A 79 -1.22 5.47 6.10
C ASN A 79 -0.26 4.51 5.38
N ILE A 80 -0.54 3.21 5.44
CA ILE A 80 0.21 2.23 4.66
C ILE A 80 -0.42 2.12 3.27
N SER A 81 0.23 2.80 2.33
CA SER A 81 -0.08 2.76 0.91
C SER A 81 0.58 1.53 0.23
N SER A 82 1.09 1.67 -0.95
CA SER A 82 1.84 0.66 -1.70
C SER A 82 2.58 1.33 -2.86
N MET A 83 3.66 0.75 -3.34
CA MET A 83 4.26 1.16 -4.61
C MET A 83 3.26 1.06 -5.79
N ASN A 84 2.25 0.19 -5.68
CA ASN A 84 1.16 0.06 -6.64
C ASN A 84 0.28 1.31 -6.77
N SER A 85 0.29 2.18 -5.78
CA SER A 85 -0.40 3.46 -5.82
C SER A 85 0.28 4.49 -6.71
N LEU A 86 1.57 4.29 -6.98
CA LEU A 86 2.41 5.15 -7.81
C LEU A 86 2.56 4.59 -9.23
N ARG A 87 2.73 3.26 -9.34
CA ARG A 87 2.78 2.51 -10.60
C ARG A 87 1.94 1.25 -10.48
N PRO A 88 0.78 1.18 -11.15
CA PRO A 88 -0.10 0.01 -11.05
C PRO A 88 0.61 -1.23 -11.60
N LEU A 89 0.56 -2.32 -10.85
CA LEU A 89 0.96 -3.62 -11.34
C LEU A 89 -0.14 -4.22 -12.23
N THR A 90 0.27 -5.07 -13.16
CA THR A 90 -0.66 -5.90 -13.92
C THR A 90 -1.50 -6.78 -12.99
N LYS A 91 -2.68 -7.21 -13.46
CA LYS A 91 -3.60 -8.17 -12.82
C LYS A 91 -4.40 -7.69 -11.61
N ILE A 92 -4.01 -6.63 -10.90
CA ILE A 92 -4.63 -6.21 -9.63
C ILE A 92 -5.18 -4.77 -9.65
N PRO A 93 -6.13 -4.46 -10.56
CA PRO A 93 -6.61 -3.09 -10.76
C PRO A 93 -7.30 -2.52 -9.51
N ALA A 94 -8.11 -3.32 -8.81
CA ALA A 94 -8.82 -2.87 -7.61
C ALA A 94 -7.86 -2.45 -6.49
N TYR A 95 -6.85 -3.27 -6.24
CA TYR A 95 -5.85 -2.98 -5.21
C TYR A 95 -5.04 -1.72 -5.55
N SER A 96 -4.55 -1.60 -6.77
CA SER A 96 -3.79 -0.44 -7.22
C SER A 96 -4.60 0.86 -7.10
N ALA A 97 -5.86 0.83 -7.53
CA ALA A 97 -6.76 1.98 -7.43
C ALA A 97 -7.08 2.35 -5.97
N ALA A 98 -7.37 1.36 -5.11
CA ALA A 98 -7.63 1.59 -3.70
C ALA A 98 -6.41 2.21 -2.99
N LYS A 99 -5.19 1.73 -3.29
CA LYS A 99 -3.95 2.30 -2.73
C LYS A 99 -3.64 3.70 -3.28
N ALA A 100 -3.97 3.99 -4.54
CA ALA A 100 -3.87 5.34 -5.10
C ALA A 100 -4.86 6.31 -4.41
N SER A 101 -6.05 5.85 -4.08
CA SER A 101 -7.03 6.62 -3.31
C SER A 101 -6.52 6.98 -1.90
N ILE A 102 -5.74 6.10 -1.25
CA ILE A 102 -5.09 6.39 0.03
C ILE A 102 -4.07 7.53 -0.10
N ASN A 103 -3.30 7.59 -1.20
CA ASN A 103 -2.36 8.68 -1.42
C ASN A 103 -3.09 10.04 -1.53
N ASN A 104 -4.16 10.08 -2.31
CA ASN A 104 -4.97 11.29 -2.46
C ASN A 104 -5.60 11.70 -1.11
N LEU A 105 -6.17 10.75 -0.37
CA LEU A 105 -6.73 11.00 0.96
C LEU A 105 -5.66 11.53 1.93
N THR A 106 -4.45 10.97 1.90
CA THR A 106 -3.32 11.42 2.72
C THR A 106 -3.01 12.89 2.48
N GLN A 107 -2.95 13.32 1.22
CA GLN A 107 -2.70 14.71 0.85
C GLN A 107 -3.86 15.62 1.27
N TRP A 108 -5.09 15.20 1.05
CA TRP A 108 -6.27 15.97 1.45
C TRP A 108 -6.33 16.15 2.98
N LEU A 109 -6.13 15.09 3.75
CA LEU A 109 -6.13 15.14 5.21
C LEU A 109 -4.98 16.00 5.75
N ALA A 110 -3.81 15.94 5.13
CA ALA A 110 -2.67 16.77 5.51
C ALA A 110 -2.97 18.26 5.46
N VAL A 111 -3.67 18.69 4.40
CA VAL A 111 -4.14 20.08 4.26
C VAL A 111 -5.26 20.38 5.26
N HIS A 112 -6.24 19.48 5.39
CA HIS A 112 -7.39 19.67 6.25
C HIS A 112 -7.02 19.78 7.73
N PHE A 113 -6.02 19.01 8.19
CA PHE A 113 -5.55 19.02 9.57
C PHE A 113 -4.37 19.97 9.86
N ALA A 114 -3.90 20.73 8.87
CA ALA A 114 -2.68 21.54 8.98
C ALA A 114 -2.67 22.50 10.20
N GLN A 115 -3.83 23.04 10.57
CA GLN A 115 -3.96 23.98 11.69
C GLN A 115 -4.20 23.30 13.06
N THR A 116 -4.24 21.98 13.10
CA THR A 116 -4.45 21.20 14.34
C THR A 116 -3.16 20.54 14.83
N ASN A 117 -2.02 20.82 14.19
CA ASN A 117 -0.75 20.14 14.43
C ASN A 117 -0.79 18.61 14.22
N ILE A 118 -1.79 18.10 13.49
CA ILE A 118 -1.82 16.70 13.05
C ILE A 118 -1.14 16.61 11.69
N ARG A 119 -0.10 15.81 11.61
CA ARG A 119 0.58 15.50 10.35
C ARG A 119 0.03 14.20 9.78
N VAL A 120 -0.19 14.16 8.48
CA VAL A 120 -0.70 12.96 7.79
C VAL A 120 0.25 12.62 6.64
N ASN A 121 0.85 11.45 6.69
CA ASN A 121 1.79 10.97 5.69
C ASN A 121 1.50 9.52 5.32
N ALA A 122 2.07 9.05 4.24
CA ALA A 122 1.97 7.65 3.84
C ALA A 122 3.35 7.04 3.59
N ILE A 123 3.44 5.74 3.86
CA ILE A 123 4.54 4.89 3.41
C ILE A 123 4.01 4.04 2.26
N ALA A 124 4.76 3.94 1.17
CA ALA A 124 4.45 3.11 0.01
C ALA A 124 5.45 1.94 -0.09
N PRO A 125 5.19 0.81 0.59
CA PRO A 125 6.08 -0.34 0.55
C PRO A 125 6.15 -0.95 -0.85
N GLY A 126 7.34 -1.40 -1.24
CA GLY A 126 7.59 -2.25 -2.39
C GLY A 126 7.31 -3.72 -2.08
N PHE A 127 8.18 -4.58 -2.56
CA PHE A 127 8.07 -6.02 -2.34
C PHE A 127 8.91 -6.45 -1.13
N PHE A 128 8.22 -6.72 -0.03
CA PHE A 128 8.81 -7.24 1.21
C PHE A 128 8.52 -8.74 1.32
N LYS A 129 9.51 -9.51 1.75
CA LYS A 129 9.32 -10.93 2.01
C LYS A 129 8.68 -11.10 3.40
N THR A 130 7.51 -11.71 3.43
CA THR A 130 6.77 -12.00 4.65
C THR A 130 6.29 -13.45 4.65
N LYS A 131 5.98 -14.00 5.81
CA LYS A 131 5.40 -15.35 5.92
C LYS A 131 4.11 -15.50 5.09
N GLN A 132 3.36 -14.40 4.91
CA GLN A 132 2.09 -14.38 4.18
C GLN A 132 2.27 -14.49 2.67
N ASN A 133 3.38 -14.01 2.10
CA ASN A 133 3.59 -13.94 0.66
C ASN A 133 4.78 -14.76 0.13
N GLU A 134 5.53 -15.41 1.03
CA GLU A 134 6.73 -16.17 0.66
C GLU A 134 6.42 -17.24 -0.41
N TYR A 135 5.28 -17.92 -0.32
CA TYR A 135 4.85 -18.93 -1.30
C TYR A 135 4.61 -18.36 -2.72
N LEU A 136 4.41 -17.06 -2.86
CA LEU A 136 4.30 -16.39 -4.16
C LEU A 136 5.66 -16.03 -4.76
N LEU A 137 6.67 -15.95 -3.94
CA LEU A 137 8.00 -15.44 -4.28
C LEU A 137 9.05 -16.55 -4.38
N LEU A 138 8.91 -17.58 -3.55
CA LEU A 138 9.81 -18.72 -3.49
C LEU A 138 9.02 -20.02 -3.68
N ASP A 139 9.60 -20.95 -4.42
CA ASP A 139 9.09 -22.31 -4.52
C ASP A 139 9.18 -23.02 -3.16
N GLU A 140 8.13 -23.71 -2.75
CA GLU A 140 8.04 -24.31 -1.41
C GLU A 140 9.06 -25.43 -1.20
N GLN A 141 9.41 -26.17 -2.27
CA GLN A 141 10.30 -27.33 -2.21
C GLN A 141 11.76 -26.97 -2.43
N THR A 142 12.03 -26.19 -3.49
CA THR A 142 13.41 -25.87 -3.89
C THR A 142 13.95 -24.62 -3.22
N LYS A 143 13.07 -23.77 -2.66
CA LYS A 143 13.38 -22.44 -2.12
C LYS A 143 13.98 -21.48 -3.15
N GLU A 144 13.94 -21.83 -4.43
CA GLU A 144 14.33 -20.95 -5.52
C GLU A 144 13.25 -19.93 -5.80
N LEU A 145 13.65 -18.83 -6.46
CA LEU A 145 12.69 -17.80 -6.88
C LEU A 145 11.68 -18.36 -7.88
N THR A 146 10.39 -18.15 -7.60
CA THR A 146 9.35 -18.34 -8.61
C THR A 146 9.56 -17.39 -9.80
N GLU A 147 8.92 -17.64 -10.94
CA GLU A 147 8.96 -16.72 -12.08
C GLU A 147 8.49 -15.30 -11.70
N ARG A 148 7.51 -15.21 -10.80
CA ARG A 148 7.08 -13.95 -10.22
C ARG A 148 8.18 -13.31 -9.38
N GLY A 149 8.85 -14.06 -8.53
CA GLY A 149 9.96 -13.59 -7.71
C GLY A 149 11.11 -13.07 -8.55
N LYS A 150 11.51 -13.80 -9.61
CA LYS A 150 12.54 -13.37 -10.57
C LYS A 150 12.18 -12.05 -11.24
N LYS A 151 10.94 -11.94 -11.76
CA LYS A 151 10.43 -10.73 -12.42
C LYS A 151 10.45 -9.51 -11.48
N ILE A 152 10.11 -9.69 -10.21
CA ILE A 152 10.15 -8.63 -9.20
C ILE A 152 11.60 -8.18 -8.95
N ILE A 153 12.51 -9.11 -8.69
CA ILE A 153 13.92 -8.80 -8.40
C ILE A 153 14.60 -8.13 -9.60
N GLN A 154 14.33 -8.60 -10.82
CA GLN A 154 14.85 -7.98 -12.03
C GLN A 154 14.42 -6.51 -12.22
N ASN A 155 13.25 -6.14 -11.68
CA ASN A 155 12.73 -4.78 -11.72
C ASN A 155 12.98 -3.99 -10.43
N THR A 156 13.69 -4.56 -9.45
CA THR A 156 14.09 -3.88 -8.22
C THR A 156 15.58 -3.57 -8.28
N PRO A 157 16.01 -2.31 -8.41
CA PRO A 157 17.43 -1.96 -8.55
C PRO A 157 18.34 -2.47 -7.43
N MET A 158 17.82 -2.57 -6.18
CA MET A 158 18.58 -3.17 -5.08
C MET A 158 18.73 -4.70 -5.19
N GLY A 159 18.11 -5.37 -6.17
CA GLY A 159 18.32 -6.78 -6.51
C GLY A 159 17.82 -7.77 -5.45
N ARG A 160 16.93 -7.35 -4.55
CA ARG A 160 16.39 -8.20 -3.48
C ARG A 160 15.00 -7.76 -3.05
N PHE A 161 14.31 -8.60 -2.29
CA PHE A 161 13.14 -8.18 -1.51
C PHE A 161 13.56 -7.35 -0.30
N GLY A 162 12.66 -6.48 0.17
CA GLY A 162 12.83 -5.83 1.47
C GLY A 162 12.50 -6.80 2.61
N GLU A 163 13.13 -6.58 3.76
CA GLU A 163 12.75 -7.21 5.02
C GLU A 163 11.78 -6.29 5.78
N PRO A 164 10.76 -6.80 6.47
CA PRO A 164 9.73 -5.98 7.13
C PRO A 164 10.27 -4.90 8.05
N GLU A 165 11.39 -5.16 8.71
CA GLU A 165 12.06 -4.24 9.63
C GLU A 165 12.60 -2.98 8.92
N GLU A 166 12.85 -3.04 7.61
CA GLU A 166 13.39 -1.92 6.84
C GLU A 166 12.36 -0.79 6.64
N ILE A 167 11.07 -1.05 6.91
CA ILE A 167 10.03 -0.01 6.94
C ILE A 167 10.16 0.87 8.20
N LEU A 168 10.69 0.32 9.29
CA LEU A 168 10.68 0.94 10.61
C LEU A 168 11.44 2.28 10.64
N GLY A 169 12.54 2.40 9.89
CA GLY A 169 13.30 3.66 9.81
C GLY A 169 12.43 4.81 9.30
N THR A 170 11.69 4.59 8.22
CA THR A 170 10.75 5.59 7.67
C THR A 170 9.58 5.83 8.62
N LEU A 171 9.04 4.79 9.25
CA LEU A 171 7.96 4.91 10.22
C LEU A 171 8.40 5.77 11.41
N PHE A 172 9.54 5.45 12.05
CA PHE A 172 10.05 6.24 13.18
C PHE A 172 10.36 7.68 12.80
N TYR A 173 10.90 7.93 11.63
CA TYR A 173 11.07 9.28 11.12
C TYR A 173 9.73 10.03 11.07
N LEU A 174 8.70 9.44 10.45
CA LEU A 174 7.41 10.10 10.25
C LEU A 174 6.61 10.31 11.54
N VAL A 175 6.77 9.46 12.56
CA VAL A 175 6.06 9.62 13.84
C VAL A 175 6.80 10.53 14.81
N SER A 176 8.09 10.80 14.60
CA SER A 176 8.92 11.58 15.49
C SER A 176 8.93 13.08 15.16
N ASP A 177 9.53 13.85 16.06
CA ASP A 177 9.77 15.28 15.91
C ASP A 177 10.73 15.64 14.76
N MET A 178 11.49 14.68 14.24
CA MET A 178 12.38 14.87 13.10
C MET A 178 11.62 15.24 11.82
N SER A 179 10.32 14.92 11.76
CA SER A 179 9.44 15.21 10.62
C SER A 179 8.37 16.27 10.91
N LYS A 180 8.60 17.19 11.86
CA LYS A 180 7.62 18.24 12.27
C LYS A 180 7.10 19.09 11.10
N PHE A 181 7.88 19.28 10.05
CA PHE A 181 7.50 20.07 8.89
C PHE A 181 7.18 19.19 7.65
N VAL A 182 6.91 17.90 7.89
CA VAL A 182 6.59 16.92 6.84
C VAL A 182 5.15 16.44 7.01
N THR A 183 4.28 16.83 6.07
CA THR A 183 2.90 16.39 5.99
C THR A 183 2.47 16.28 4.53
N GLY A 184 1.57 15.36 4.19
CA GLY A 184 1.05 15.14 2.84
C GLY A 184 2.01 14.35 1.93
N THR A 185 3.12 13.82 2.44
CA THR A 185 4.06 13.06 1.63
C THR A 185 3.70 11.57 1.56
N VAL A 186 4.09 10.95 0.45
CA VAL A 186 4.07 9.48 0.25
C VAL A 186 5.50 9.05 0.01
N ILE A 187 6.07 8.30 0.93
CA ILE A 187 7.47 7.85 0.86
C ILE A 187 7.53 6.42 0.36
N PRO A 188 8.08 6.17 -0.84
CA PRO A 188 8.37 4.82 -1.31
C PRO A 188 9.50 4.19 -0.46
N VAL A 189 9.28 2.94 -0.04
CA VAL A 189 10.31 2.09 0.57
C VAL A 189 10.29 0.80 -0.25
N ASP A 190 11.00 0.77 -1.38
CA ASP A 190 10.76 -0.20 -2.44
C ASP A 190 12.02 -0.69 -3.18
N GLY A 191 13.21 -0.39 -2.65
CA GLY A 191 14.48 -0.77 -3.28
C GLY A 191 14.72 -0.15 -4.65
N GLY A 192 14.03 0.97 -4.95
CA GLY A 192 14.13 1.68 -6.22
C GLY A 192 13.14 1.20 -7.30
N PHE A 193 12.26 0.26 -6.98
CA PHE A 193 11.31 -0.32 -7.95
C PHE A 193 10.48 0.76 -8.68
N ASN A 194 9.94 1.72 -7.94
CA ASN A 194 9.13 2.78 -8.54
C ASN A 194 9.92 3.74 -9.44
N SER A 195 11.22 3.88 -9.20
CA SER A 195 12.10 4.80 -9.94
C SER A 195 12.69 4.18 -11.20
N TYR A 196 12.65 2.85 -11.33
CA TYR A 196 13.28 2.12 -12.41
C TYR A 196 12.40 2.08 -13.66
N SER A 197 12.94 2.54 -14.79
CA SER A 197 12.24 2.57 -16.08
C SER A 197 12.37 1.26 -16.90
N GLY A 198 13.21 0.33 -16.46
CA GLY A 198 13.44 -0.95 -17.17
C GLY A 198 14.57 -0.92 -18.18
N VAL A 199 15.33 0.18 -18.28
CA VAL A 199 16.49 0.37 -19.15
C VAL A 199 17.67 0.95 -18.39
#